data_a2520127185e9fe5d8afdd8923a8846b
#
_entry.id   a2520127185e9fe5d8afdd8923a8846b
#
_cell.length_a   1.000
_cell.length_b   1.000
_cell.length_c   1.000
_cell.angle_alpha   90.00
_cell.angle_beta   90.00
_cell.angle_gamma   90.00
#
_symmetry.space_group_name_H-M   'P 1'
#
loop_
_entity.id
_entity.type
_entity.pdbx_description
1 polymer ?
#
loop_
_entity_poly.entity_id
_entity_poly.type
_entity_poly.pdbx_seq_one_letter_code
_entity_poly.pdbx_strand_id
1 'polypeptide(L)'
;MKSDGIPTYNYAVVIDDALMGVNCVIRAEEHLSNTPRQLLLYDALGFEKPTFGHISLILGPDHKKMSKRHGATSVDQYRQMGYLPDAIVNFLALLGWAPNSDQEIFSREELIQQFSLDHVAKNPAVFDIKKLNWLNAHYMRQLSDEDYVAFAVPFMKEAGYMTGEETGDKLEWLKKVILTARDQAEFGKEIPEKVALYFTDEFDFETPEAEAVLKEETVPQVMNLFLDKLAAAENLDHAGTKALFKAVQKETKLGGKKVFMPVRVALTGNQHGPELAEMIPLLGKDRAAARIRGSLAKAGVNL
;
A
#
# COMPACT_ATOMS: atom_id res chain seq x y z
N MET A 1 23.82 -42.58 1.48
CA MET A 1 25.01 -41.98 2.12
C MET A 1 25.94 -41.48 1.05
N LYS A 2 26.59 -40.36 1.25
CA LYS A 2 27.70 -39.87 0.40
C LYS A 2 29.00 -40.57 0.84
N SER A 3 30.07 -40.43 0.05
CA SER A 3 31.38 -41.01 0.33
C SER A 3 32.04 -40.47 1.64
N ASP A 4 31.64 -39.25 2.04
CA ASP A 4 32.07 -38.62 3.29
C ASP A 4 31.27 -39.02 4.53
N GLY A 5 30.34 -39.94 4.40
CA GLY A 5 29.44 -40.38 5.46
C GLY A 5 28.23 -39.50 5.72
N ILE A 6 28.06 -38.36 5.00
CA ILE A 6 26.92 -37.47 5.13
C ILE A 6 25.70 -38.11 4.43
N PRO A 7 24.50 -38.10 5.04
CA PRO A 7 23.32 -38.66 4.41
C PRO A 7 22.89 -37.80 3.21
N THR A 8 22.28 -38.44 2.20
CA THR A 8 21.61 -37.74 1.12
C THR A 8 20.27 -37.20 1.60
N TYR A 9 19.73 -36.18 0.95
CA TYR A 9 18.47 -35.52 1.29
C TYR A 9 17.34 -36.50 1.61
N ASN A 10 17.05 -37.45 0.69
CA ASN A 10 15.94 -38.37 0.86
C ASN A 10 16.10 -39.29 2.10
N TYR A 11 17.33 -39.65 2.47
CA TYR A 11 17.59 -40.48 3.65
C TYR A 11 17.46 -39.64 4.93
N ALA A 12 18.06 -38.44 4.95
CA ALA A 12 18.02 -37.57 6.12
C ALA A 12 16.59 -37.18 6.50
N VAL A 13 15.79 -36.71 5.52
CA VAL A 13 14.43 -36.25 5.78
C VAL A 13 13.51 -37.39 6.31
N VAL A 14 13.69 -38.61 5.83
CA VAL A 14 12.89 -39.76 6.32
C VAL A 14 13.22 -40.07 7.80
N ILE A 15 14.50 -40.01 8.17
CA ILE A 15 14.92 -40.22 9.55
C ILE A 15 14.39 -39.12 10.46
N ASP A 16 14.59 -37.88 10.05
CA ASP A 16 14.16 -36.70 10.82
C ASP A 16 12.64 -36.67 10.99
N ASP A 17 11.87 -36.82 9.92
CA ASP A 17 10.41 -36.84 9.97
C ASP A 17 9.88 -37.98 10.87
N ALA A 18 10.43 -39.17 10.73
CA ALA A 18 10.01 -40.34 11.55
C ALA A 18 10.33 -40.12 13.03
N LEU A 19 11.55 -39.68 13.37
CA LEU A 19 11.97 -39.48 14.76
C LEU A 19 11.29 -38.27 15.41
N MET A 20 10.90 -37.28 14.63
CA MET A 20 10.13 -36.11 15.09
C MET A 20 8.61 -36.37 15.14
N GLY A 21 8.13 -37.53 14.68
CA GLY A 21 6.72 -37.89 14.69
C GLY A 21 5.89 -37.11 13.67
N VAL A 22 6.47 -36.70 12.55
CA VAL A 22 5.76 -36.03 11.45
C VAL A 22 4.78 -37.02 10.82
N ASN A 23 3.50 -36.71 10.87
CA ASN A 23 2.43 -37.53 10.33
C ASN A 23 1.80 -36.99 9.03
N CYS A 24 2.11 -35.75 8.65
CA CYS A 24 1.64 -35.13 7.42
C CYS A 24 2.72 -34.22 6.83
N VAL A 25 3.04 -34.41 5.55
CA VAL A 25 4.03 -33.64 4.79
C VAL A 25 3.32 -32.90 3.65
N ILE A 26 3.24 -31.57 3.74
CA ILE A 26 2.71 -30.72 2.66
C ILE A 26 3.87 -29.91 2.09
N ARG A 27 4.12 -30.05 0.79
CA ARG A 27 5.27 -29.42 0.13
C ARG A 27 5.02 -29.17 -1.36
N ALA A 28 5.92 -28.43 -2.03
CA ALA A 28 5.78 -28.12 -3.43
C ALA A 28 5.88 -29.38 -4.33
N GLU A 29 5.19 -29.36 -5.46
CA GLU A 29 5.13 -30.48 -6.44
C GLU A 29 6.51 -30.87 -7.00
N GLU A 30 7.53 -30.01 -6.93
CA GLU A 30 8.91 -30.35 -7.34
C GLU A 30 9.50 -31.51 -6.51
N HIS A 31 8.92 -31.82 -5.36
CA HIS A 31 9.27 -32.97 -4.54
C HIS A 31 8.50 -34.25 -4.88
N LEU A 32 7.58 -34.21 -5.85
CA LEU A 32 6.76 -35.36 -6.21
C LEU A 32 7.62 -36.58 -6.58
N SER A 33 8.73 -36.39 -7.32
CA SER A 33 9.65 -37.46 -7.69
C SER A 33 10.47 -38.00 -6.53
N ASN A 34 10.56 -37.31 -5.40
CA ASN A 34 11.26 -37.74 -4.20
C ASN A 34 10.39 -38.70 -3.37
N THR A 35 9.08 -38.48 -3.35
CA THR A 35 8.14 -39.21 -2.50
C THR A 35 8.22 -40.74 -2.65
N PRO A 36 8.24 -41.34 -3.85
CA PRO A 36 8.37 -42.79 -3.97
C PRO A 36 9.66 -43.33 -3.36
N ARG A 37 10.77 -42.59 -3.50
CA ARG A 37 12.06 -42.99 -2.90
C ARG A 37 12.02 -42.93 -1.39
N GLN A 38 11.36 -41.91 -0.82
CA GLN A 38 11.20 -41.77 0.63
C GLN A 38 10.27 -42.84 1.19
N LEU A 39 9.17 -43.18 0.50
CA LEU A 39 8.28 -44.27 0.91
C LEU A 39 9.00 -45.61 1.00
N LEU A 40 9.89 -45.92 0.06
CA LEU A 40 10.72 -47.12 0.10
C LEU A 40 11.69 -47.13 1.31
N LEU A 41 12.20 -45.96 1.70
CA LEU A 41 13.04 -45.83 2.90
C LEU A 41 12.24 -46.02 4.20
N TYR A 42 11.00 -45.45 4.27
CA TYR A 42 10.10 -45.70 5.39
C TYR A 42 9.84 -47.22 5.56
N ASP A 43 9.55 -47.93 4.47
CA ASP A 43 9.35 -49.38 4.49
C ASP A 43 10.61 -50.14 4.94
N ALA A 44 11.77 -49.80 4.39
CA ALA A 44 13.02 -50.48 4.68
C ALA A 44 13.48 -50.27 6.13
N LEU A 45 13.13 -49.15 6.74
CA LEU A 45 13.47 -48.79 8.11
C LEU A 45 12.39 -49.17 9.14
N GLY A 46 11.23 -49.66 8.68
CA GLY A 46 10.11 -50.03 9.53
C GLY A 46 9.43 -48.84 10.21
N PHE A 47 9.51 -47.65 9.60
CA PHE A 47 8.86 -46.45 10.11
C PHE A 47 7.43 -46.32 9.59
N GLU A 48 6.55 -45.66 10.38
CA GLU A 48 5.21 -45.28 9.94
C GLU A 48 5.29 -44.20 8.87
N LYS A 49 4.51 -44.36 7.79
CA LYS A 49 4.50 -43.42 6.66
C LYS A 49 3.61 -42.22 6.96
N PRO A 50 4.08 -40.99 6.79
CA PRO A 50 3.21 -39.81 6.83
C PRO A 50 2.30 -39.74 5.61
N THR A 51 1.21 -38.97 5.74
CA THR A 51 0.41 -38.54 4.57
C THR A 51 1.16 -37.49 3.79
N PHE A 52 1.21 -37.60 2.47
CA PHE A 52 1.88 -36.61 1.60
C PHE A 52 0.87 -35.78 0.80
N GLY A 53 1.04 -34.47 0.84
CA GLY A 53 0.39 -33.48 -0.01
C GLY A 53 1.41 -32.73 -0.87
N HIS A 54 1.13 -32.59 -2.19
CA HIS A 54 1.97 -31.79 -3.08
C HIS A 54 1.14 -30.68 -3.67
N ILE A 55 1.53 -29.43 -3.37
CA ILE A 55 0.87 -28.22 -3.88
C ILE A 55 1.58 -27.70 -5.12
N SER A 56 0.83 -27.09 -6.02
CA SER A 56 1.35 -26.51 -7.26
C SER A 56 2.35 -25.40 -7.00
N LEU A 57 3.20 -25.12 -7.99
CA LEU A 57 4.16 -24.02 -7.94
C LEU A 57 3.44 -22.67 -8.00
N ILE A 58 4.07 -21.68 -7.35
CA ILE A 58 3.72 -20.27 -7.54
C ILE A 58 4.58 -19.70 -8.67
N LEU A 59 3.92 -19.11 -9.65
CA LEU A 59 4.54 -18.54 -10.84
C LEU A 59 4.59 -17.00 -10.72
N GLY A 60 5.61 -16.41 -11.33
CA GLY A 60 5.66 -14.98 -11.56
C GLY A 60 4.73 -14.55 -12.72
N PRO A 61 4.65 -13.23 -13.01
CA PRO A 61 3.84 -12.69 -14.10
C PRO A 61 4.23 -13.24 -15.50
N ASP A 62 5.47 -13.72 -15.62
CA ASP A 62 6.01 -14.34 -16.84
C ASP A 62 5.68 -15.85 -16.96
N HIS A 63 4.80 -16.36 -16.09
CA HIS A 63 4.44 -17.78 -15.98
C HIS A 63 5.62 -18.73 -15.72
N LYS A 64 6.73 -18.20 -15.18
CA LYS A 64 7.87 -19.02 -14.74
C LYS A 64 7.90 -19.08 -13.22
N LYS A 65 8.57 -20.09 -12.66
CA LYS A 65 8.74 -20.23 -11.21
C LYS A 65 9.17 -18.90 -10.58
N MET A 66 8.44 -18.48 -9.54
CA MET A 66 8.72 -17.23 -8.83
C MET A 66 10.16 -17.22 -8.30
N SER A 67 10.84 -16.09 -8.44
CA SER A 67 12.23 -15.91 -8.07
C SER A 67 12.52 -14.44 -7.72
N LYS A 68 13.68 -14.16 -7.15
CA LYS A 68 14.12 -12.80 -6.76
C LYS A 68 14.01 -11.73 -7.86
N ARG A 69 14.04 -12.12 -9.15
CA ARG A 69 13.87 -11.18 -10.28
C ARG A 69 12.43 -10.63 -10.41
N HIS A 70 11.46 -11.26 -9.74
CA HIS A 70 10.05 -10.84 -9.76
C HIS A 70 9.69 -9.90 -8.61
N GLY A 71 10.68 -9.44 -7.83
CA GLY A 71 10.50 -8.53 -6.69
C GLY A 71 10.75 -9.19 -5.34
N ALA A 72 10.06 -8.72 -4.31
CA ALA A 72 10.17 -9.28 -2.98
C ALA A 72 9.73 -10.77 -2.96
N THR A 73 10.52 -11.61 -2.28
CA THR A 73 10.30 -13.07 -2.21
C THR A 73 10.36 -13.60 -0.79
N SER A 74 10.56 -12.75 0.19
CA SER A 74 10.56 -13.14 1.60
C SER A 74 9.58 -12.30 2.41
N VAL A 75 9.00 -12.88 3.45
CA VAL A 75 8.10 -12.20 4.38
C VAL A 75 8.75 -10.95 4.99
N ASP A 76 10.05 -11.02 5.28
CA ASP A 76 10.78 -9.87 5.84
C ASP A 76 10.83 -8.67 4.88
N GLN A 77 11.02 -8.91 3.58
CA GLN A 77 10.98 -7.84 2.57
C GLN A 77 9.61 -7.18 2.51
N TYR A 78 8.51 -7.95 2.53
CA TYR A 78 7.15 -7.39 2.56
C TYR A 78 6.90 -6.62 3.85
N ARG A 79 7.36 -7.11 5.00
CA ARG A 79 7.29 -6.38 6.27
C ARG A 79 8.01 -5.04 6.20
N GLN A 80 9.22 -5.02 5.64
CA GLN A 80 10.01 -3.79 5.47
C GLN A 80 9.37 -2.80 4.48
N MET A 81 8.59 -3.28 3.53
CA MET A 81 7.79 -2.43 2.65
C MET A 81 6.52 -1.91 3.32
N GLY A 82 6.11 -2.51 4.43
CA GLY A 82 4.90 -2.11 5.17
C GLY A 82 3.64 -2.80 4.66
N TYR A 83 3.73 -4.09 4.34
CA TYR A 83 2.55 -4.92 4.19
C TYR A 83 2.10 -5.44 5.55
N LEU A 84 0.80 -5.41 5.80
CA LEU A 84 0.21 -5.93 7.02
C LEU A 84 0.19 -7.46 7.02
N PRO A 85 0.48 -8.12 8.17
CA PRO A 85 0.51 -9.58 8.25
C PRO A 85 -0.78 -10.25 7.78
N ASP A 86 -1.94 -9.70 8.16
CA ASP A 86 -3.24 -10.28 7.80
C ASP A 86 -3.54 -10.15 6.30
N ALA A 87 -3.09 -9.06 5.65
CA ALA A 87 -3.17 -8.93 4.21
C ALA A 87 -2.33 -9.98 3.47
N ILE A 88 -1.10 -10.24 3.94
CA ILE A 88 -0.23 -11.27 3.37
C ILE A 88 -0.84 -12.66 3.58
N VAL A 89 -1.35 -12.97 4.77
CA VAL A 89 -1.97 -14.27 5.07
C VAL A 89 -3.20 -14.48 4.19
N ASN A 90 -4.07 -13.48 4.05
CA ASN A 90 -5.23 -13.57 3.17
C ASN A 90 -4.83 -13.77 1.70
N PHE A 91 -3.86 -13.00 1.22
CA PHE A 91 -3.36 -13.13 -0.15
C PHE A 91 -2.78 -14.51 -0.42
N LEU A 92 -1.93 -15.02 0.48
CA LEU A 92 -1.31 -16.34 0.34
C LEU A 92 -2.35 -17.47 0.41
N ALA A 93 -3.39 -17.33 1.23
CA ALA A 93 -4.48 -18.30 1.26
C ALA A 93 -5.17 -18.40 -0.10
N LEU A 94 -5.49 -17.25 -0.73
CA LEU A 94 -6.12 -17.20 -2.05
C LEU A 94 -5.18 -17.63 -3.19
N LEU A 95 -3.87 -17.74 -2.92
CA LEU A 95 -2.89 -18.13 -3.91
C LEU A 95 -2.88 -19.65 -4.09
N GLY A 96 -3.93 -20.16 -4.71
CA GLY A 96 -4.12 -21.58 -4.98
C GLY A 96 -5.24 -22.25 -4.17
N TRP A 97 -5.92 -21.55 -3.27
CA TRP A 97 -7.14 -22.02 -2.63
C TRP A 97 -8.34 -21.21 -3.14
N ALA A 98 -9.44 -21.88 -3.43
CA ALA A 98 -10.69 -21.29 -3.84
C ALA A 98 -11.74 -21.42 -2.73
N PRO A 99 -12.24 -20.33 -2.15
CA PRO A 99 -13.37 -20.36 -1.22
C PRO A 99 -14.64 -20.80 -1.96
N ASN A 100 -15.66 -21.25 -1.20
CA ASN A 100 -16.96 -21.60 -1.73
C ASN A 100 -17.84 -20.39 -2.11
N SER A 101 -17.28 -19.21 -2.16
CA SER A 101 -17.94 -17.92 -2.43
C SER A 101 -17.02 -17.01 -3.24
N ASP A 102 -17.56 -15.90 -3.74
CA ASP A 102 -16.78 -14.84 -4.41
C ASP A 102 -16.07 -13.90 -3.41
N GLN A 103 -16.01 -14.27 -2.11
CA GLN A 103 -15.31 -13.49 -1.09
C GLN A 103 -13.81 -13.54 -1.33
N GLU A 104 -13.15 -12.38 -1.26
CA GLU A 104 -11.71 -12.23 -1.41
C GLU A 104 -11.03 -11.67 -0.15
N ILE A 105 -11.78 -11.09 0.76
CA ILE A 105 -11.28 -10.49 1.99
C ILE A 105 -11.80 -11.30 3.17
N PHE A 106 -10.87 -11.82 3.96
CA PHE A 106 -11.16 -12.72 5.06
C PHE A 106 -10.43 -12.25 6.33
N SER A 107 -11.12 -12.21 7.44
CA SER A 107 -10.44 -12.20 8.74
C SER A 107 -9.65 -13.50 8.93
N ARG A 108 -8.72 -13.49 9.87
CA ARG A 108 -7.95 -14.71 10.21
C ARG A 108 -8.87 -15.81 10.72
N GLU A 109 -9.89 -15.48 11.49
CA GLU A 109 -10.90 -16.39 12.02
C GLU A 109 -11.72 -17.03 10.89
N GLU A 110 -12.13 -16.24 9.91
CA GLU A 110 -12.85 -16.76 8.74
C GLU A 110 -11.97 -17.70 7.91
N LEU A 111 -10.69 -17.37 7.72
CA LEU A 111 -9.75 -18.27 7.04
C LEU A 111 -9.59 -19.59 7.80
N ILE A 112 -9.44 -19.57 9.12
CA ILE A 112 -9.34 -20.79 9.94
C ILE A 112 -10.58 -21.67 9.78
N GLN A 113 -11.77 -21.07 9.69
CA GLN A 113 -13.03 -21.79 9.57
C GLN A 113 -13.29 -22.35 8.17
N GLN A 114 -12.87 -21.62 7.14
CA GLN A 114 -13.24 -21.93 5.75
C GLN A 114 -12.14 -22.66 4.96
N PHE A 115 -10.86 -22.49 5.36
CA PHE A 115 -9.74 -23.10 4.64
C PHE A 115 -9.80 -24.63 4.72
N SER A 116 -9.74 -25.27 3.55
CA SER A 116 -9.65 -26.73 3.44
C SER A 116 -8.66 -27.10 2.33
N LEU A 117 -7.88 -28.13 2.57
CA LEU A 117 -6.98 -28.70 1.56
C LEU A 117 -7.73 -29.28 0.36
N ASP A 118 -9.01 -29.67 0.54
CA ASP A 118 -9.83 -30.20 -0.54
C ASP A 118 -10.12 -29.18 -1.65
N HIS A 119 -10.04 -27.89 -1.30
CA HIS A 119 -10.26 -26.79 -2.23
C HIS A 119 -8.96 -26.16 -2.75
N VAL A 120 -7.80 -26.77 -2.46
CA VAL A 120 -6.53 -26.30 -3.02
C VAL A 120 -6.43 -26.71 -4.48
N ALA A 121 -6.20 -25.74 -5.36
CA ALA A 121 -6.11 -25.92 -6.79
C ALA A 121 -4.90 -26.79 -7.18
N LYS A 122 -5.10 -27.64 -8.18
CA LYS A 122 -4.04 -28.48 -8.76
C LYS A 122 -3.19 -27.72 -9.80
N ASN A 123 -3.70 -26.60 -10.30
CA ASN A 123 -3.00 -25.77 -11.29
C ASN A 123 -2.11 -24.74 -10.58
N PRO A 124 -0.96 -24.38 -11.17
CA PRO A 124 -0.10 -23.32 -10.66
C PRO A 124 -0.85 -21.99 -10.53
N ALA A 125 -0.62 -21.28 -9.44
CA ALA A 125 -1.14 -19.93 -9.22
C ALA A 125 -0.11 -18.88 -9.65
N VAL A 126 -0.57 -17.76 -10.24
CA VAL A 126 0.28 -16.62 -10.59
C VAL A 126 0.25 -15.62 -9.46
N PHE A 127 1.43 -15.18 -9.00
CA PHE A 127 1.58 -14.15 -7.99
C PHE A 127 1.25 -12.78 -8.58
N ASP A 128 0.09 -12.24 -8.22
CA ASP A 128 -0.37 -10.92 -8.64
C ASP A 128 -0.09 -9.88 -7.55
N ILE A 129 0.97 -9.08 -7.76
CA ILE A 129 1.34 -8.00 -6.84
C ILE A 129 0.25 -6.91 -6.73
N LYS A 130 -0.50 -6.66 -7.81
CA LYS A 130 -1.58 -5.66 -7.77
C LYS A 130 -2.72 -6.11 -6.86
N LYS A 131 -3.04 -7.42 -6.89
CA LYS A 131 -4.02 -7.99 -5.97
C LYS A 131 -3.53 -7.92 -4.52
N LEU A 132 -2.25 -8.19 -4.25
CA LEU A 132 -1.67 -8.05 -2.92
C LEU A 132 -1.74 -6.59 -2.43
N ASN A 133 -1.39 -5.63 -3.28
CA ASN A 133 -1.47 -4.21 -2.98
C ASN A 133 -2.91 -3.79 -2.65
N TRP A 134 -3.86 -4.18 -3.47
CA TRP A 134 -5.28 -3.90 -3.25
C TRP A 134 -5.79 -4.48 -1.92
N LEU A 135 -5.45 -5.74 -1.62
CA LEU A 135 -5.77 -6.36 -0.32
C LEU A 135 -5.15 -5.57 0.83
N ASN A 136 -3.85 -5.27 0.74
CA ASN A 136 -3.16 -4.56 1.80
C ASN A 136 -3.75 -3.16 2.05
N ALA A 137 -4.05 -2.41 0.99
CA ALA A 137 -4.74 -1.13 1.09
C ALA A 137 -6.10 -1.27 1.79
N HIS A 138 -6.84 -2.35 1.53
CA HIS A 138 -8.10 -2.61 2.22
C HIS A 138 -7.90 -2.79 3.73
N TYR A 139 -6.95 -3.62 4.15
CA TYR A 139 -6.64 -3.82 5.57
C TYR A 139 -6.10 -2.55 6.24
N MET A 140 -5.27 -1.76 5.54
CA MET A 140 -4.77 -0.48 6.05
C MET A 140 -5.90 0.51 6.33
N ARG A 141 -6.94 0.57 5.47
CA ARG A 141 -8.11 1.43 5.69
C ARG A 141 -8.98 1.01 6.87
N GLN A 142 -8.90 -0.25 7.30
CA GLN A 142 -9.66 -0.76 8.46
C GLN A 142 -8.97 -0.47 9.80
N LEU A 143 -7.72 -0.03 9.79
CA LEU A 143 -7.03 0.37 11.02
C LEU A 143 -7.73 1.57 11.65
N SER A 144 -7.76 1.64 12.97
CA SER A 144 -8.13 2.87 13.69
C SER A 144 -7.18 4.01 13.31
N ASP A 145 -7.55 5.26 13.58
CA ASP A 145 -6.68 6.41 13.32
C ASP A 145 -5.35 6.27 14.08
N GLU A 146 -5.42 5.85 15.32
CA GLU A 146 -4.28 5.62 16.20
C GLU A 146 -3.36 4.51 15.65
N ASP A 147 -3.93 3.37 15.23
CA ASP A 147 -3.18 2.25 14.71
C ASP A 147 -2.55 2.57 13.35
N TYR A 148 -3.27 3.29 12.47
CA TYR A 148 -2.73 3.72 11.19
C TYR A 148 -1.55 4.69 11.37
N VAL A 149 -1.67 5.64 12.28
CA VAL A 149 -0.57 6.56 12.61
C VAL A 149 0.61 5.80 13.20
N ALA A 150 0.38 4.90 14.16
CA ALA A 150 1.44 4.08 14.76
C ALA A 150 2.15 3.22 13.70
N PHE A 151 1.41 2.64 12.78
CA PHE A 151 1.94 1.89 11.64
C PHE A 151 2.79 2.76 10.71
N ALA A 152 2.40 4.01 10.46
CA ALA A 152 3.10 4.92 9.55
C ALA A 152 4.41 5.50 10.13
N VAL A 153 4.50 5.65 11.46
CA VAL A 153 5.64 6.30 12.15
C VAL A 153 7.01 5.78 11.70
N PRO A 154 7.31 4.48 11.61
CA PRO A 154 8.61 4.00 11.16
C PRO A 154 9.00 4.52 9.78
N PHE A 155 8.05 4.55 8.83
CA PHE A 155 8.29 5.01 7.46
C PHE A 155 8.48 6.53 7.40
N MET A 156 7.72 7.28 8.20
CA MET A 156 7.88 8.72 8.32
C MET A 156 9.23 9.12 8.92
N LYS A 157 9.75 8.32 9.87
CA LYS A 157 11.10 8.48 10.42
C LYS A 157 12.18 8.16 9.38
N GLU A 158 12.04 7.06 8.66
CA GLU A 158 12.96 6.67 7.59
C GLU A 158 13.07 7.76 6.51
N ALA A 159 11.95 8.42 6.19
CA ALA A 159 11.90 9.54 5.25
C ALA A 159 12.39 10.88 5.83
N GLY A 160 12.69 10.96 7.12
CA GLY A 160 13.15 12.18 7.78
C GLY A 160 12.06 13.22 8.05
N TYR A 161 10.78 12.85 7.94
CA TYR A 161 9.64 13.77 8.17
C TYR A 161 9.26 13.89 9.64
N MET A 162 9.72 12.99 10.49
CA MET A 162 9.59 13.06 11.94
C MET A 162 10.76 12.38 12.66
N THR A 163 11.01 12.78 13.88
CA THR A 163 12.02 12.17 14.78
C THR A 163 11.39 11.10 15.70
N GLY A 164 10.11 11.28 16.03
CA GLY A 164 9.36 10.51 17.01
C GLY A 164 9.41 11.10 18.41
N GLU A 165 9.98 12.29 18.56
CA GLU A 165 10.03 13.07 19.80
C GLU A 165 9.05 14.26 19.78
N GLU A 166 8.31 14.41 18.67
CA GLU A 166 7.34 15.49 18.51
C GLU A 166 6.21 15.37 19.53
N THR A 167 5.79 16.52 20.08
CA THR A 167 4.72 16.66 21.07
C THR A 167 3.81 17.83 20.74
N GLY A 168 2.69 17.95 21.44
CA GLY A 168 1.76 19.08 21.30
C GLY A 168 1.24 19.25 19.88
N ASP A 169 1.10 20.50 19.45
CA ASP A 169 0.48 20.86 18.16
C ASP A 169 1.20 20.25 16.95
N LYS A 170 2.53 20.10 17.03
CA LYS A 170 3.30 19.50 15.94
C LYS A 170 2.96 18.01 15.76
N LEU A 171 2.83 17.27 16.87
CA LEU A 171 2.43 15.87 16.81
C LEU A 171 1.01 15.72 16.26
N GLU A 172 0.08 16.54 16.72
CA GLU A 172 -1.32 16.50 16.24
C GLU A 172 -1.41 16.88 14.76
N TRP A 173 -0.60 17.82 14.28
CA TRP A 173 -0.50 18.16 12.87
C TRP A 173 0.04 16.96 12.06
N LEU A 174 1.13 16.32 12.52
CA LEU A 174 1.71 15.15 11.86
C LEU A 174 0.71 13.99 11.75
N LYS A 175 -0.05 13.69 12.81
CA LYS A 175 -1.10 12.68 12.78
C LYS A 175 -2.12 12.97 11.68
N LYS A 176 -2.60 14.20 11.60
CA LYS A 176 -3.56 14.62 10.57
C LYS A 176 -2.96 14.50 9.16
N VAL A 177 -1.69 14.89 8.97
CA VAL A 177 -0.99 14.74 7.69
C VAL A 177 -0.88 13.26 7.30
N ILE A 178 -0.46 12.39 8.21
CA ILE A 178 -0.35 10.94 7.95
C ILE A 178 -1.70 10.36 7.51
N LEU A 179 -2.79 10.75 8.17
CA LEU A 179 -4.13 10.26 7.85
C LEU A 179 -4.59 10.62 6.43
N THR A 180 -4.08 11.69 5.83
CA THR A 180 -4.41 12.04 4.44
C THR A 180 -3.89 11.02 3.41
N ALA A 181 -2.92 10.19 3.77
CA ALA A 181 -2.38 9.15 2.91
C ALA A 181 -3.20 7.85 2.91
N ARG A 182 -4.13 7.66 3.88
CA ARG A 182 -4.83 6.38 4.11
C ARG A 182 -5.51 5.81 2.87
N ASP A 183 -6.17 6.65 2.10
CA ASP A 183 -6.90 6.22 0.90
C ASP A 183 -6.02 6.18 -0.36
N GLN A 184 -4.77 6.64 -0.27
CA GLN A 184 -3.87 6.80 -1.40
C GLN A 184 -2.70 5.82 -1.38
N ALA A 185 -2.31 5.32 -0.21
CA ALA A 185 -1.21 4.39 -0.03
C ALA A 185 -1.69 2.94 -0.09
N GLU A 186 -0.97 2.11 -0.81
CA GLU A 186 -1.21 0.68 -0.89
C GLU A 186 -0.37 -0.11 0.13
N PHE A 187 0.77 0.43 0.57
CA PHE A 187 1.63 -0.14 1.62
C PHE A 187 2.43 0.94 2.35
N GLY A 188 3.06 0.59 3.47
CA GLY A 188 3.65 1.57 4.39
C GLY A 188 4.69 2.51 3.77
N LYS A 189 5.60 2.00 2.92
CA LYS A 189 6.64 2.83 2.28
C LYS A 189 6.12 3.90 1.33
N GLU A 190 4.89 3.79 0.85
CA GLU A 190 4.28 4.85 0.03
C GLU A 190 3.78 6.04 0.85
N ILE A 191 3.51 5.86 2.15
CA ILE A 191 2.93 6.91 2.99
C ILE A 191 3.75 8.20 2.96
N PRO A 192 5.09 8.19 3.15
CA PRO A 192 5.89 9.40 3.08
C PRO A 192 5.80 10.11 1.71
N GLU A 193 5.75 9.36 0.62
CA GLU A 193 5.61 9.91 -0.73
C GLU A 193 4.26 10.64 -0.89
N LYS A 194 3.16 10.02 -0.43
CA LYS A 194 1.81 10.61 -0.52
C LYS A 194 1.67 11.90 0.30
N VAL A 195 2.44 12.04 1.37
CA VAL A 195 2.40 13.21 2.23
C VAL A 195 3.54 14.22 2.00
N ALA A 196 4.46 13.93 1.09
CA ALA A 196 5.64 14.76 0.81
C ALA A 196 5.30 16.23 0.56
N LEU A 197 4.14 16.49 -0.06
CA LEU A 197 3.63 17.84 -0.30
C LEU A 197 3.50 18.71 0.96
N TYR A 198 3.34 18.12 2.15
CA TYR A 198 3.25 18.88 3.39
C TYR A 198 4.62 19.28 3.96
N PHE A 199 5.72 18.71 3.46
CA PHE A 199 7.08 18.90 3.97
C PHE A 199 7.98 19.68 3.03
N THR A 200 7.65 19.82 1.75
CA THR A 200 8.38 20.62 0.78
C THR A 200 7.54 21.80 0.28
N ASP A 201 8.16 22.93 -0.02
CA ASP A 201 7.49 24.09 -0.64
C ASP A 201 7.84 24.22 -2.11
N GLU A 202 8.85 23.50 -2.57
CA GLU A 202 9.26 23.44 -3.97
C GLU A 202 8.76 22.15 -4.60
N PHE A 203 8.08 22.28 -5.74
CA PHE A 203 7.61 21.18 -6.55
C PHE A 203 7.56 21.56 -8.04
N ASP A 204 7.63 20.55 -8.89
CA ASP A 204 7.44 20.71 -10.33
C ASP A 204 5.99 20.33 -10.71
N PHE A 205 5.57 20.77 -11.89
CA PHE A 205 4.34 20.27 -12.45
C PHE A 205 4.54 18.83 -12.93
N GLU A 206 3.64 17.94 -12.54
CA GLU A 206 3.73 16.51 -12.85
C GLU A 206 3.72 16.27 -14.38
N THR A 207 2.90 17.05 -15.09
CA THR A 207 2.77 16.96 -16.55
C THR A 207 2.62 18.34 -17.18
N PRO A 208 2.93 18.50 -18.48
CA PRO A 208 2.63 19.74 -19.21
C PRO A 208 1.16 20.13 -19.20
N GLU A 209 0.25 19.14 -19.15
CA GLU A 209 -1.19 19.35 -19.07
C GLU A 209 -1.59 19.95 -17.71
N ALA A 210 -0.91 19.57 -16.62
CA ALA A 210 -1.11 20.18 -15.31
C ALA A 210 -0.71 21.66 -15.33
N GLU A 211 0.44 21.99 -15.90
CA GLU A 211 0.86 23.39 -16.08
C GLU A 211 -0.12 24.19 -16.94
N ALA A 212 -0.63 23.59 -18.02
CA ALA A 212 -1.57 24.23 -18.95
C ALA A 212 -2.88 24.65 -18.24
N VAL A 213 -3.31 23.93 -17.20
CA VAL A 213 -4.48 24.31 -16.40
C VAL A 213 -4.33 25.72 -15.80
N LEU A 214 -3.13 26.10 -15.37
CA LEU A 214 -2.88 27.42 -14.78
C LEU A 214 -2.89 28.55 -15.81
N LYS A 215 -2.75 28.23 -17.09
CA LYS A 215 -2.74 29.20 -18.21
C LYS A 215 -4.14 29.47 -18.81
N GLU A 216 -5.18 28.82 -18.27
CA GLU A 216 -6.57 29.08 -18.72
C GLU A 216 -6.99 30.53 -18.40
N GLU A 217 -7.76 31.16 -19.32
CA GLU A 217 -8.19 32.56 -19.24
C GLU A 217 -8.90 32.91 -17.91
N THR A 218 -9.61 31.97 -17.32
CA THR A 218 -10.36 32.17 -16.07
C THR A 218 -9.51 32.11 -14.80
N VAL A 219 -8.27 31.62 -14.88
CA VAL A 219 -7.43 31.37 -13.71
C VAL A 219 -7.06 32.63 -12.93
N PRO A 220 -6.65 33.76 -13.54
CA PRO A 220 -6.35 34.98 -12.78
C PRO A 220 -7.51 35.43 -11.91
N GLN A 221 -8.76 35.43 -12.48
CA GLN A 221 -9.96 35.80 -11.75
C GLN A 221 -10.22 34.86 -10.56
N VAL A 222 -10.13 33.55 -10.79
CA VAL A 222 -10.36 32.54 -9.75
C VAL A 222 -9.32 32.67 -8.63
N MET A 223 -8.04 32.82 -8.99
CA MET A 223 -6.95 32.84 -8.01
C MET A 223 -6.93 34.12 -7.18
N ASN A 224 -7.16 35.28 -7.79
CA ASN A 224 -7.27 36.51 -7.03
C ASN A 224 -8.39 36.42 -5.99
N LEU A 225 -9.60 36.02 -6.43
CA LEU A 225 -10.73 35.89 -5.53
C LEU A 225 -10.50 34.80 -4.45
N PHE A 226 -9.87 33.69 -4.83
CA PHE A 226 -9.54 32.63 -3.87
C PHE A 226 -8.56 33.13 -2.79
N LEU A 227 -7.49 33.84 -3.18
CA LEU A 227 -6.50 34.39 -2.26
C LEU A 227 -7.10 35.45 -1.33
N ASP A 228 -7.96 36.31 -1.84
CA ASP A 228 -8.66 37.33 -1.03
C ASP A 228 -9.53 36.64 0.05
N LYS A 229 -10.32 35.65 -0.36
CA LYS A 229 -11.17 34.90 0.59
C LYS A 229 -10.37 34.04 1.55
N LEU A 230 -9.25 33.47 1.12
CA LEU A 230 -8.34 32.72 1.97
C LEU A 230 -7.73 33.63 3.08
N ALA A 231 -7.31 34.83 2.69
CA ALA A 231 -6.78 35.80 3.64
C ALA A 231 -7.84 36.25 4.67
N ALA A 232 -9.07 36.49 4.21
CA ALA A 232 -10.19 36.95 5.03
C ALA A 232 -10.84 35.84 5.87
N ALA A 233 -10.52 34.57 5.63
CA ALA A 233 -11.17 33.45 6.35
C ALA A 233 -10.79 33.49 7.84
N GLU A 234 -11.75 33.61 8.73
CA GLU A 234 -11.52 33.53 10.18
C GLU A 234 -11.24 32.10 10.63
N ASN A 235 -11.94 31.14 10.05
CA ASN A 235 -11.80 29.72 10.34
C ASN A 235 -11.38 28.94 9.08
N LEU A 236 -10.26 28.26 9.13
CA LEU A 236 -9.72 27.46 8.04
C LEU A 236 -9.72 25.97 8.46
N ASP A 237 -10.91 25.46 8.73
CA ASP A 237 -11.15 24.03 8.89
C ASP A 237 -11.74 23.45 7.59
N HIS A 238 -12.11 22.17 7.60
CA HIS A 238 -12.71 21.48 6.46
C HIS A 238 -14.01 22.19 5.97
N ALA A 239 -14.89 22.59 6.90
CA ALA A 239 -16.15 23.27 6.56
C ALA A 239 -15.91 24.67 6.02
N GLY A 240 -15.01 25.44 6.67
CA GLY A 240 -14.60 26.77 6.21
C GLY A 240 -13.96 26.76 4.84
N THR A 241 -13.11 25.78 4.55
CA THR A 241 -12.50 25.61 3.22
C THR A 241 -13.56 25.30 2.16
N LYS A 242 -14.53 24.41 2.45
CA LYS A 242 -15.65 24.16 1.52
C LYS A 242 -16.51 25.39 1.29
N ALA A 243 -16.75 26.19 2.33
CA ALA A 243 -17.49 27.45 2.20
C ALA A 243 -16.72 28.46 1.35
N LEU A 244 -15.40 28.54 1.48
CA LEU A 244 -14.53 29.39 0.66
C LEU A 244 -14.66 29.03 -0.81
N PHE A 245 -14.55 27.76 -1.19
CA PHE A 245 -14.74 27.31 -2.58
C PHE A 245 -16.14 27.64 -3.12
N LYS A 246 -17.20 27.43 -2.32
CA LYS A 246 -18.57 27.79 -2.71
C LYS A 246 -18.71 29.29 -2.96
N ALA A 247 -18.07 30.12 -2.14
CA ALA A 247 -18.09 31.56 -2.33
C ALA A 247 -17.39 31.98 -3.63
N VAL A 248 -16.22 31.41 -3.93
CA VAL A 248 -15.51 31.63 -5.20
C VAL A 248 -16.36 31.22 -6.41
N GLN A 249 -16.97 30.03 -6.36
CA GLN A 249 -17.86 29.57 -7.43
C GLN A 249 -19.05 30.50 -7.67
N LYS A 250 -19.69 30.98 -6.58
CA LYS A 250 -20.85 31.88 -6.65
C LYS A 250 -20.49 33.22 -7.27
N GLU A 251 -19.35 33.80 -6.91
CA GLU A 251 -18.93 35.13 -7.39
C GLU A 251 -18.38 35.07 -8.81
N THR A 252 -17.59 34.05 -9.15
CA THR A 252 -17.06 33.88 -10.51
C THR A 252 -18.10 33.31 -11.48
N LYS A 253 -19.17 32.69 -10.99
CA LYS A 253 -20.18 31.95 -11.79
C LYS A 253 -19.57 30.78 -12.58
N LEU A 254 -18.41 30.27 -12.15
CA LEU A 254 -17.71 29.15 -12.81
C LEU A 254 -18.08 27.81 -12.16
N GLY A 255 -18.11 26.76 -12.99
CA GLY A 255 -18.34 25.40 -12.53
C GLY A 255 -17.19 24.87 -11.66
N GLY A 256 -17.50 23.87 -10.82
CA GLY A 256 -16.56 23.32 -9.84
C GLY A 256 -15.18 22.99 -10.40
N LYS A 257 -15.09 22.29 -11.54
CA LYS A 257 -13.81 21.92 -12.16
C LYS A 257 -12.92 23.13 -12.46
N LYS A 258 -13.52 24.26 -12.95
CA LYS A 258 -12.79 25.48 -13.28
C LYS A 258 -12.30 26.26 -12.04
N VAL A 259 -12.77 25.92 -10.86
CA VAL A 259 -12.32 26.51 -9.59
C VAL A 259 -11.37 25.58 -8.84
N PHE A 260 -11.76 24.31 -8.68
CA PHE A 260 -10.97 23.35 -7.89
C PHE A 260 -9.66 22.95 -8.57
N MET A 261 -9.69 22.70 -9.90
CA MET A 261 -8.52 22.18 -10.61
C MET A 261 -7.35 23.16 -10.63
N PRO A 262 -7.53 24.44 -10.97
CA PRO A 262 -6.43 25.41 -10.89
C PRO A 262 -5.86 25.54 -9.48
N VAL A 263 -6.70 25.61 -8.44
CA VAL A 263 -6.23 25.69 -7.05
C VAL A 263 -5.45 24.43 -6.67
N ARG A 264 -5.91 23.25 -7.07
CA ARG A 264 -5.19 21.98 -6.83
C ARG A 264 -3.80 22.01 -7.47
N VAL A 265 -3.72 22.32 -8.76
CA VAL A 265 -2.45 22.36 -9.48
C VAL A 265 -1.51 23.41 -8.89
N ALA A 266 -2.03 24.58 -8.53
CA ALA A 266 -1.22 25.62 -7.92
C ALA A 266 -0.68 25.25 -6.53
N LEU A 267 -1.35 24.36 -5.80
CA LEU A 267 -0.92 23.90 -4.48
C LEU A 267 -0.02 22.66 -4.52
N THR A 268 -0.14 21.82 -5.55
CA THR A 268 0.49 20.48 -5.57
C THR A 268 1.32 20.17 -6.81
N GLY A 269 1.18 20.93 -7.88
CA GLY A 269 1.73 20.61 -9.22
C GLY A 269 0.93 19.52 -9.96
N ASN A 270 -0.07 18.89 -9.33
CA ASN A 270 -0.74 17.70 -9.81
C ASN A 270 -2.24 17.93 -10.03
N GLN A 271 -2.83 17.16 -10.97
CA GLN A 271 -4.28 17.17 -11.20
C GLN A 271 -5.04 16.25 -10.25
N HIS A 272 -4.35 15.32 -9.58
CA HIS A 272 -4.89 14.36 -8.62
C HIS A 272 -4.24 14.56 -7.25
N GLY A 273 -4.86 14.02 -6.20
CA GLY A 273 -4.31 14.10 -4.83
C GLY A 273 -5.40 14.26 -3.76
N PRO A 274 -5.01 14.57 -2.52
CA PRO A 274 -5.92 14.68 -1.38
C PRO A 274 -7.05 15.68 -1.60
N GLU A 275 -8.13 15.56 -0.83
CA GLU A 275 -9.23 16.54 -0.86
C GLU A 275 -8.70 17.92 -0.43
N LEU A 276 -8.98 18.95 -1.25
CA LEU A 276 -8.49 20.31 -0.97
C LEU A 276 -9.00 20.87 0.36
N ALA A 277 -10.20 20.44 0.77
CA ALA A 277 -10.78 20.86 2.05
C ALA A 277 -10.06 20.25 3.26
N GLU A 278 -9.32 19.17 3.10
CA GLU A 278 -8.45 18.59 4.13
C GLU A 278 -7.03 19.16 4.04
N MET A 279 -6.53 19.34 2.82
CA MET A 279 -5.16 19.76 2.57
C MET A 279 -4.89 21.22 2.97
N ILE A 280 -5.79 22.14 2.60
CA ILE A 280 -5.57 23.59 2.82
C ILE A 280 -5.48 23.94 4.30
N PRO A 281 -6.34 23.40 5.19
CA PRO A 281 -6.18 23.57 6.64
C PRO A 281 -4.81 23.12 7.17
N LEU A 282 -4.28 22.03 6.67
CA LEU A 282 -2.99 21.48 7.08
C LEU A 282 -1.80 22.29 6.56
N LEU A 283 -1.92 22.89 5.39
CA LEU A 283 -0.91 23.83 4.86
C LEU A 283 -0.92 25.17 5.60
N GLY A 284 -2.09 25.62 6.05
CA GLY A 284 -2.29 26.96 6.60
C GLY A 284 -2.38 28.04 5.51
N LYS A 285 -2.90 29.21 5.88
CA LYS A 285 -3.19 30.32 4.95
C LYS A 285 -1.94 30.81 4.23
N ASP A 286 -0.91 31.12 4.98
CA ASP A 286 0.30 31.78 4.45
C ASP A 286 1.03 30.88 3.47
N ARG A 287 1.20 29.60 3.83
CA ARG A 287 1.86 28.61 2.98
C ARG A 287 1.06 28.29 1.73
N ALA A 288 -0.26 28.16 1.85
CA ALA A 288 -1.14 27.94 0.70
C ALA A 288 -1.10 29.14 -0.27
N ALA A 289 -1.15 30.39 0.26
CA ALA A 289 -1.05 31.58 -0.56
C ALA A 289 0.31 31.73 -1.23
N ALA A 290 1.41 31.43 -0.52
CA ALA A 290 2.77 31.47 -1.08
C ALA A 290 2.92 30.45 -2.24
N ARG A 291 2.43 29.23 -2.07
CA ARG A 291 2.46 28.20 -3.12
C ARG A 291 1.67 28.58 -4.35
N ILE A 292 0.46 29.10 -4.17
CA ILE A 292 -0.38 29.54 -5.30
C ILE A 292 0.37 30.61 -6.10
N ARG A 293 0.93 31.64 -5.43
CA ARG A 293 1.66 32.69 -6.13
C ARG A 293 2.93 32.16 -6.81
N GLY A 294 3.69 31.29 -6.13
CA GLY A 294 4.90 30.67 -6.69
C GLY A 294 4.61 29.84 -7.93
N SER A 295 3.55 29.02 -7.91
CA SER A 295 3.17 28.17 -9.04
C SER A 295 2.67 28.99 -10.23
N LEU A 296 1.91 30.07 -9.99
CA LEU A 296 1.47 30.98 -11.05
C LEU A 296 2.65 31.71 -11.69
N ALA A 297 3.58 32.21 -10.89
CA ALA A 297 4.81 32.83 -11.40
C ALA A 297 5.64 31.83 -12.24
N LYS A 298 5.79 30.58 -11.77
CA LYS A 298 6.47 29.50 -12.49
C LYS A 298 5.79 29.18 -13.84
N ALA A 299 4.46 29.23 -13.90
CA ALA A 299 3.69 29.04 -15.13
C ALA A 299 3.66 30.29 -16.03
N GLY A 300 4.26 31.40 -15.62
CA GLY A 300 4.25 32.67 -16.37
C GLY A 300 2.91 33.41 -16.30
N VAL A 301 2.09 33.16 -15.29
CA VAL A 301 0.78 33.78 -15.07
C VAL A 301 0.90 34.88 -14.02
N ASN A 302 0.54 36.09 -14.38
CA ASN A 302 0.47 37.22 -13.45
C ASN A 302 -0.94 37.36 -12.86
N LEU A 303 -1.02 37.64 -11.55
CA LEU A 303 -2.26 37.92 -10.83
C LEU A 303 -2.60 39.43 -10.89
#